data_e745de968854086ebbded07c5e54318e
#
_entry.id   e745de968854086ebbded07c5e54318e
#
_cell.length_a   1.000
_cell.length_b   1.000
_cell.length_c   1.000
_cell.angle_alpha   90.00
_cell.angle_beta   90.00
_cell.angle_gamma   90.00
#
_symmetry.space_group_name_H-M   'P 1'
#
loop_
_entity.id
_entity.type
_entity.pdbx_description
1 polymer ?
#
loop_
_entity_poly.entity_id
_entity_poly.type
_entity_poly.pdbx_seq_one_letter_code
_entity_poly.pdbx_strand_id
1 'polypeptide(L)'
;SYPRYYEMYRCLETSFDRELNGIYCRSAHPFAPHKRYNAYLASSEPVYAYDGDLARFCGAAGSVTKLDASAYALFQRPDVVVNGGDCTNSEAALFILGGVLQHKFILQPGETKEIRMVFGVSESLDEARATAKMYADAKRTESACKETVEYNLDKYSSLSVTTPDSKINHIMNQWLKKQIDCCIVGKKGVRDNLQIAVALLNYRQEKAREEILECLRHQFRDGHAVLTWYPYDDTRY
;
A
#
# COMPACT_ATOMS: atom_id res chain seq x y z
N SER A 1 -9.18 16.76 16.21
CA SER A 1 -7.80 16.81 15.81
C SER A 1 -7.53 16.40 14.37
N TYR A 2 -8.18 17.10 13.46
CA TYR A 2 -7.92 17.06 12.02
C TYR A 2 -6.57 17.68 11.57
N PRO A 3 -5.86 18.52 12.37
CA PRO A 3 -4.60 19.15 11.94
C PRO A 3 -3.47 18.16 11.63
N ARG A 4 -3.43 16.99 12.31
CA ARG A 4 -2.33 16.02 12.14
C ARG A 4 -2.31 15.34 10.76
N TYR A 5 -3.44 15.18 10.09
CA TYR A 5 -3.47 14.63 8.74
C TYR A 5 -2.84 15.57 7.72
N TYR A 6 -3.08 16.86 7.83
CA TYR A 6 -2.47 17.86 6.93
C TYR A 6 -0.96 17.97 7.12
N GLU A 7 -0.45 17.77 8.34
CA GLU A 7 0.98 17.79 8.61
C GLU A 7 1.71 16.57 8.05
N MET A 8 1.05 15.40 8.02
CA MET A 8 1.62 14.19 7.41
C MET A 8 1.90 14.37 5.91
N TYR A 9 0.99 14.99 5.17
CA TYR A 9 1.17 15.23 3.73
C TYR A 9 2.25 16.27 3.42
N ARG A 10 2.55 17.17 4.36
CA ARG A 10 3.59 18.20 4.20
C ARG A 10 5.02 17.67 4.30
N CYS A 11 5.19 16.41 4.59
CA CYS A 11 6.51 15.80 4.82
C CYS A 11 6.85 14.74 3.78
N LEU A 12 6.10 14.67 2.69
CA LEU A 12 6.31 13.71 1.63
C LEU A 12 6.94 14.38 0.42
N GLU A 13 7.91 13.73 -0.18
CA GLU A 13 8.61 14.19 -1.38
C GLU A 13 8.81 13.01 -2.34
N THR A 14 8.59 13.23 -3.63
CA THR A 14 8.91 12.25 -4.66
C THR A 14 10.18 12.67 -5.40
N SER A 15 10.98 11.70 -5.77
CA SER A 15 12.13 11.87 -6.65
C SER A 15 12.26 10.65 -7.57
N PHE A 16 12.82 10.86 -8.76
CA PHE A 16 13.17 9.76 -9.64
C PHE A 16 14.61 9.34 -9.38
N ASP A 17 14.80 8.07 -9.07
CA ASP A 17 16.11 7.48 -8.89
C ASP A 17 16.46 6.56 -10.07
N ARG A 18 17.61 6.84 -10.71
CA ARG A 18 18.03 6.12 -11.93
C ARG A 18 18.44 4.67 -11.65
N GLU A 19 19.02 4.41 -10.49
CA GLU A 19 19.46 3.07 -10.12
C GLU A 19 18.27 2.21 -9.70
N LEU A 20 17.30 2.80 -9.00
CA LEU A 20 16.00 2.21 -8.73
C LEU A 20 15.20 1.98 -10.02
N ASN A 21 15.46 2.78 -11.06
CA ASN A 21 14.68 2.90 -12.28
C ASN A 21 13.19 3.14 -11.94
N GLY A 22 12.94 4.13 -11.10
CA GLY A 22 11.62 4.36 -10.53
C GLY A 22 11.52 5.60 -9.66
N ILE A 23 10.32 5.80 -9.14
CA ILE A 23 9.99 6.90 -8.21
C ILE A 23 10.15 6.43 -6.77
N TYR A 24 10.87 7.20 -6.00
CA TYR A 24 11.03 7.05 -4.57
C TYR A 24 10.28 8.17 -3.85
N CYS A 25 9.38 7.82 -2.95
CA CYS A 25 8.63 8.75 -2.13
C CYS A 25 9.17 8.72 -0.71
N ARG A 26 9.90 9.77 -0.35
CA ARG A 26 10.48 9.94 0.99
C ARG A 26 9.48 10.53 1.95
N SER A 27 9.35 9.92 3.12
CA SER A 27 8.62 10.47 4.26
C SER A 27 9.60 11.11 5.24
N ALA A 28 9.49 12.42 5.44
CA ALA A 28 10.33 13.19 6.37
C ALA A 28 9.52 13.70 7.57
N HIS A 29 8.66 12.87 8.16
CA HIS A 29 7.78 13.28 9.25
C HIS A 29 8.59 13.73 10.49
N PRO A 30 8.50 15.00 10.91
CA PRO A 30 9.37 15.55 11.94
C PRO A 30 9.11 14.97 13.33
N PHE A 31 7.90 14.50 13.60
CA PHE A 31 7.48 14.00 14.92
C PHE A 31 7.62 12.47 15.08
N ALA A 32 8.01 11.75 14.03
CA ALA A 32 8.24 10.32 14.08
C ALA A 32 9.50 9.93 13.29
N PRO A 33 10.67 10.46 13.63
CA PRO A 33 11.90 10.23 12.86
C PRO A 33 12.37 8.79 12.87
N HIS A 34 11.92 7.99 13.84
CA HIS A 34 12.28 6.58 14.01
C HIS A 34 11.38 5.61 13.24
N LYS A 35 10.33 6.11 12.58
CA LYS A 35 9.34 5.29 11.82
C LYS A 35 9.22 5.80 10.37
N ARG A 36 10.33 6.04 9.72
CA ARG A 36 10.37 6.53 8.35
C ARG A 36 10.26 5.36 7.38
N TYR A 37 9.06 5.11 6.91
CA TYR A 37 8.85 4.24 5.78
C TYR A 37 8.74 5.10 4.52
N ASN A 38 9.53 4.73 3.52
CA ASN A 38 9.53 5.38 2.24
C ASN A 38 8.89 4.43 1.23
N ALA A 39 7.96 4.93 0.42
CA ALA A 39 7.35 4.14 -0.63
C ALA A 39 8.17 4.24 -1.93
N TYR A 40 8.11 3.23 -2.77
CA TYR A 40 8.74 3.28 -4.08
C TYR A 40 7.93 2.52 -5.13
N LEU A 41 8.08 2.95 -6.38
CA LEU A 41 7.55 2.28 -7.56
C LEU A 41 8.68 2.18 -8.57
N ALA A 42 9.10 0.96 -8.90
CA ALA A 42 10.18 0.67 -9.81
C ALA A 42 9.73 -0.18 -10.99
N SER A 43 10.44 -0.13 -12.10
CA SER A 43 10.18 -0.93 -13.29
C SER A 43 11.38 -1.80 -13.67
N SER A 44 11.11 -2.99 -14.21
CA SER A 44 12.13 -3.86 -14.80
C SER A 44 12.65 -3.35 -16.15
N GLU A 45 11.88 -2.48 -16.81
CA GLU A 45 12.20 -1.94 -18.12
C GLU A 45 12.57 -0.46 -18.01
N PRO A 46 13.45 0.05 -18.88
CA PRO A 46 13.84 1.45 -18.86
C PRO A 46 12.64 2.40 -18.88
N VAL A 47 12.57 3.29 -17.92
CA VAL A 47 11.55 4.33 -17.84
C VAL A 47 11.90 5.43 -18.84
N TYR A 48 10.98 5.73 -19.74
CA TYR A 48 11.12 6.78 -20.74
C TYR A 48 10.90 8.17 -20.13
N ALA A 49 9.80 8.32 -19.38
CA ALA A 49 9.44 9.52 -18.67
C ALA A 49 8.62 9.16 -17.41
N TYR A 50 8.46 10.11 -16.50
CA TYR A 50 7.77 9.86 -15.23
C TYR A 50 7.05 11.11 -14.73
N ASP A 51 6.10 10.94 -13.81
CA ASP A 51 5.57 12.04 -13.00
C ASP A 51 5.41 11.59 -11.53
N GLY A 52 6.09 12.32 -10.65
CA GLY A 52 5.93 12.22 -9.20
C GLY A 52 4.87 13.18 -8.66
N ASP A 53 4.43 14.14 -9.48
CA ASP A 53 3.34 15.08 -9.22
C ASP A 53 2.08 14.62 -9.98
N LEU A 54 1.13 14.07 -9.24
CA LEU A 54 -0.10 13.56 -9.83
C LEU A 54 -0.97 14.66 -10.45
N ALA A 55 -0.89 15.89 -9.95
CA ALA A 55 -1.63 17.00 -10.53
C ALA A 55 -1.12 17.36 -11.93
N ARG A 56 0.19 17.30 -12.14
CA ARG A 56 0.79 17.50 -13.48
C ARG A 56 0.41 16.39 -14.44
N PHE A 57 0.50 15.16 -14.01
CA PHE A 57 0.06 14.01 -14.81
C PHE A 57 -1.40 14.14 -15.26
N CYS A 58 -2.27 14.63 -14.40
CA CYS A 58 -3.69 14.83 -14.69
C CYS A 58 -4.01 16.11 -15.51
N GLY A 59 -3.00 16.94 -15.82
CA GLY A 59 -3.24 18.20 -16.53
C GLY A 59 -3.76 19.35 -15.65
N ALA A 60 -3.79 19.16 -14.33
CA ALA A 60 -4.28 20.15 -13.37
C ALA A 60 -3.16 21.09 -12.90
N ALA A 61 -2.40 21.67 -13.81
CA ALA A 61 -1.28 22.54 -13.47
C ALA A 61 -1.73 23.71 -12.59
N GLY A 62 -1.41 23.63 -11.32
CA GLY A 62 -1.39 24.77 -10.37
C GLY A 62 -2.54 24.87 -9.36
N SER A 63 -3.52 23.96 -9.32
CA SER A 63 -4.74 24.23 -8.52
C SER A 63 -5.34 23.11 -7.69
N VAL A 64 -4.80 21.90 -7.67
CA VAL A 64 -5.43 20.85 -6.85
C VAL A 64 -4.93 20.92 -5.40
N THR A 65 -5.36 21.95 -4.68
CA THR A 65 -5.15 22.08 -3.23
C THR A 65 -6.22 21.38 -2.40
N LYS A 66 -7.28 20.87 -3.04
CA LYS A 66 -8.38 20.13 -2.39
C LYS A 66 -8.74 18.93 -3.23
N LEU A 67 -8.87 17.79 -2.59
CA LEU A 67 -9.54 16.60 -3.13
C LEU A 67 -11.05 16.87 -3.20
N ASP A 68 -11.48 17.65 -4.17
CA ASP A 68 -12.87 17.85 -4.48
C ASP A 68 -13.31 16.95 -5.66
N ALA A 69 -14.60 16.99 -5.98
CA ALA A 69 -15.16 16.16 -7.05
C ALA A 69 -14.55 16.47 -8.43
N SER A 70 -14.03 17.69 -8.65
CA SER A 70 -13.39 18.08 -9.90
C SER A 70 -12.00 17.47 -10.05
N ALA A 71 -11.24 17.40 -8.96
CA ALA A 71 -9.96 16.69 -8.92
C ALA A 71 -10.15 15.20 -9.19
N TYR A 72 -11.19 14.59 -8.62
CA TYR A 72 -11.51 13.19 -8.86
C TYR A 72 -11.83 12.89 -10.33
N ALA A 73 -12.53 13.79 -11.00
CA ALA A 73 -12.82 13.67 -12.44
C ALA A 73 -11.54 13.74 -13.30
N LEU A 74 -10.55 14.54 -12.91
CA LEU A 74 -9.26 14.62 -13.59
C LEU A 74 -8.45 13.32 -13.44
N PHE A 75 -8.51 12.65 -12.29
CA PHE A 75 -7.85 11.35 -12.09
C PHE A 75 -8.43 10.24 -12.97
N GLN A 76 -9.68 10.34 -13.37
CA GLN A 76 -10.31 9.37 -14.27
C GLN A 76 -9.88 9.56 -15.74
N ARG A 77 -9.38 10.74 -16.10
CA ARG A 77 -8.99 11.10 -17.47
C ARG A 77 -7.69 11.91 -17.47
N PRO A 78 -6.55 11.30 -17.10
CA PRO A 78 -5.27 11.99 -17.08
C PRO A 78 -4.95 12.56 -18.47
N ASP A 79 -4.52 13.80 -18.52
CA ASP A 79 -4.26 14.52 -19.78
C ASP A 79 -3.21 13.81 -20.65
N VAL A 80 -2.14 13.34 -20.04
CA VAL A 80 -1.09 12.55 -20.71
C VAL A 80 -1.64 11.31 -21.39
N VAL A 81 -2.64 10.62 -20.78
CA VAL A 81 -3.23 9.40 -21.35
C VAL A 81 -4.26 9.75 -22.43
N VAL A 82 -5.10 10.77 -22.18
CA VAL A 82 -6.22 11.11 -23.06
C VAL A 82 -5.75 11.80 -24.33
N ASN A 83 -4.81 12.73 -24.21
CA ASN A 83 -4.31 13.54 -25.32
C ASN A 83 -3.04 12.96 -25.96
N GLY A 84 -2.49 11.88 -25.43
CA GLY A 84 -1.33 11.19 -25.98
C GLY A 84 -0.08 12.07 -25.91
N GLY A 85 0.46 12.24 -24.74
CA GLY A 85 1.68 13.04 -24.51
C GLY A 85 2.73 12.28 -23.70
N ASP A 86 3.77 12.99 -23.35
CA ASP A 86 4.82 12.50 -22.47
C ASP A 86 4.60 13.02 -21.05
N CYS A 87 4.96 12.20 -20.08
CA CYS A 87 5.12 12.65 -18.70
C CYS A 87 6.14 13.78 -18.63
N THR A 88 6.01 14.66 -17.66
CA THR A 88 6.78 15.91 -17.57
C THR A 88 8.08 15.78 -16.81
N ASN A 89 8.42 14.59 -16.31
CA ASN A 89 9.52 14.31 -15.41
C ASN A 89 9.44 15.16 -14.13
N SER A 90 8.23 15.33 -13.63
CA SER A 90 7.97 16.12 -12.44
C SER A 90 8.29 15.37 -11.16
N GLU A 91 8.79 16.10 -10.18
CA GLU A 91 8.90 15.68 -8.81
C GLU A 91 7.96 16.53 -7.96
N ALA A 92 7.47 16.00 -6.86
CA ALA A 92 6.53 16.70 -6.00
C ALA A 92 7.02 16.75 -4.56
N ALA A 93 6.69 17.85 -3.91
CA ALA A 93 6.84 18.03 -2.48
C ALA A 93 5.55 18.61 -1.91
N LEU A 94 5.08 18.07 -0.78
CA LEU A 94 4.02 18.64 0.06
C LEU A 94 2.56 18.46 -0.39
N PHE A 95 2.26 17.95 -1.60
CA PHE A 95 0.88 17.89 -2.11
C PHE A 95 0.50 16.49 -2.62
N ILE A 96 -0.24 16.42 -3.72
CA ILE A 96 -0.76 15.17 -4.25
C ILE A 96 0.37 14.43 -4.96
N LEU A 97 1.00 13.55 -4.22
CA LEU A 97 2.08 12.71 -4.73
C LEU A 97 1.51 11.59 -5.59
N GLY A 98 2.25 11.22 -6.60
CA GLY A 98 1.94 10.10 -7.47
C GLY A 98 3.18 9.32 -7.83
N GLY A 99 2.97 8.16 -8.41
CA GLY A 99 4.02 7.37 -9.01
C GLY A 99 3.55 6.95 -10.41
N VAL A 100 3.97 7.68 -11.42
CA VAL A 100 3.67 7.38 -12.82
C VAL A 100 4.97 7.11 -13.56
N LEU A 101 5.06 5.95 -14.20
CA LEU A 101 6.19 5.57 -15.04
C LEU A 101 5.69 5.33 -16.46
N GLN A 102 6.25 6.04 -17.42
CA GLN A 102 5.92 5.92 -18.83
C GLN A 102 6.99 5.10 -19.55
N HIS A 103 6.53 4.13 -20.35
CA HIS A 103 7.39 3.32 -21.20
C HIS A 103 6.95 3.48 -22.66
N LYS A 104 7.91 3.39 -23.59
CA LYS A 104 7.65 3.39 -25.03
C LYS A 104 8.26 2.15 -25.66
N PHE A 105 7.46 1.42 -26.38
CA PHE A 105 7.88 0.22 -27.11
C PHE A 105 7.38 0.23 -28.54
N ILE A 106 8.13 -0.44 -29.40
CA ILE A 106 7.67 -0.81 -30.73
C ILE A 106 7.53 -2.32 -30.73
N LEU A 107 6.32 -2.82 -30.92
CA LEU A 107 6.03 -4.26 -30.98
C LEU A 107 5.79 -4.67 -32.43
N GLN A 108 6.44 -5.74 -32.86
CA GLN A 108 6.16 -6.37 -34.13
C GLN A 108 4.91 -7.25 -34.03
N PRO A 109 4.24 -7.59 -35.15
CA PRO A 109 3.09 -8.49 -35.12
C PRO A 109 3.42 -9.82 -34.42
N GLY A 110 2.64 -10.16 -33.39
CA GLY A 110 2.85 -11.37 -32.62
C GLY A 110 3.88 -11.25 -31.47
N GLU A 111 4.57 -10.12 -31.34
CA GLU A 111 5.50 -9.87 -30.25
C GLU A 111 4.77 -9.54 -28.95
N THR A 112 5.30 -10.03 -27.85
CA THR A 112 4.82 -9.74 -26.48
C THR A 112 5.95 -9.12 -25.66
N LYS A 113 5.69 -8.03 -24.98
CA LYS A 113 6.62 -7.40 -24.03
C LYS A 113 6.07 -7.50 -22.62
N GLU A 114 6.87 -8.02 -21.71
CA GLU A 114 6.54 -8.10 -20.28
C GLU A 114 7.26 -6.99 -19.51
N ILE A 115 6.51 -6.29 -18.68
CA ILE A 115 7.02 -5.28 -17.77
C ILE A 115 6.68 -5.71 -16.36
N ARG A 116 7.69 -5.79 -15.47
CA ARG A 116 7.48 -6.05 -14.05
C ARG A 116 7.56 -4.75 -13.29
N MET A 117 6.52 -4.46 -12.53
CA MET A 117 6.47 -3.31 -11.66
C MET A 117 6.63 -3.77 -10.21
N VAL A 118 7.50 -3.10 -9.49
CA VAL A 118 7.72 -3.36 -8.06
C VAL A 118 7.25 -2.16 -7.27
N PHE A 119 6.17 -2.32 -6.53
CA PHE A 119 5.68 -1.34 -5.57
C PHE A 119 5.99 -1.84 -4.16
N GLY A 120 6.63 -1.01 -3.35
CA GLY A 120 7.04 -1.41 -2.03
C GLY A 120 7.22 -0.26 -1.04
N VAL A 121 7.60 -0.65 0.16
CA VAL A 121 7.96 0.24 1.26
C VAL A 121 9.31 -0.19 1.79
N SER A 122 10.18 0.75 2.10
CA SER A 122 11.54 0.50 2.60
C SER A 122 11.94 1.53 3.66
N GLU A 123 12.92 1.19 4.47
CA GLU A 123 13.50 2.15 5.43
C GLU A 123 14.54 3.06 4.76
N SER A 124 15.14 2.60 3.66
CA SER A 124 16.16 3.34 2.92
C SER A 124 16.03 3.19 1.40
N LEU A 125 16.65 4.10 0.66
CA LEU A 125 16.71 4.03 -0.81
C LEU A 125 17.54 2.83 -1.27
N ASP A 126 18.60 2.47 -0.57
CA ASP A 126 19.45 1.30 -0.93
C ASP A 126 18.68 -0.01 -0.76
N GLU A 127 17.86 -0.13 0.26
CA GLU A 127 16.96 -1.28 0.43
C GLU A 127 15.92 -1.33 -0.70
N ALA A 128 15.34 -0.19 -1.08
CA ALA A 128 14.41 -0.10 -2.20
C ALA A 128 15.06 -0.55 -3.52
N ARG A 129 16.28 -0.09 -3.82
CA ARG A 129 17.06 -0.48 -4.99
C ARG A 129 17.36 -1.99 -5.01
N ALA A 130 17.82 -2.54 -3.88
CA ALA A 130 18.12 -3.96 -3.76
C ALA A 130 16.88 -4.81 -3.98
N THR A 131 15.75 -4.44 -3.36
CA THR A 131 14.48 -5.15 -3.48
C THR A 131 13.91 -5.05 -4.90
N ALA A 132 13.93 -3.87 -5.48
CA ALA A 132 13.47 -3.66 -6.87
C ALA A 132 14.29 -4.50 -7.86
N LYS A 133 15.61 -4.51 -7.72
CA LYS A 133 16.50 -5.32 -8.54
C LYS A 133 16.23 -6.82 -8.39
N MET A 134 15.99 -7.28 -7.17
CA MET A 134 15.65 -8.69 -6.90
C MET A 134 14.37 -9.12 -7.60
N TYR A 135 13.31 -8.30 -7.54
CA TYR A 135 12.01 -8.60 -8.14
C TYR A 135 11.88 -8.14 -9.61
N ALA A 136 12.86 -7.47 -10.18
CA ALA A 136 12.96 -7.31 -11.63
C ALA A 136 13.30 -8.65 -12.34
N ASP A 137 13.91 -9.60 -11.63
CA ASP A 137 14.17 -10.94 -12.15
C ASP A 137 12.88 -11.77 -12.25
N ALA A 138 12.65 -12.34 -13.46
CA ALA A 138 11.43 -13.07 -13.76
C ALA A 138 11.24 -14.31 -12.87
N LYS A 139 12.33 -15.08 -12.69
CA LYS A 139 12.28 -16.34 -11.92
C LYS A 139 12.00 -16.06 -10.45
N ARG A 140 12.61 -14.99 -9.90
CA ARG A 140 12.37 -14.61 -8.51
C ARG A 140 10.93 -14.12 -8.30
N THR A 141 10.39 -13.34 -9.24
CA THR A 141 8.99 -12.89 -9.17
C THR A 141 8.03 -14.08 -9.24
N GLU A 142 8.26 -15.03 -10.15
CA GLU A 142 7.43 -16.24 -10.24
C GLU A 142 7.50 -17.08 -8.97
N SER A 143 8.70 -17.27 -8.40
CA SER A 143 8.88 -17.97 -7.13
C SER A 143 8.15 -17.28 -5.99
N ALA A 144 8.27 -15.96 -5.88
CA ALA A 144 7.60 -15.18 -4.85
C ALA A 144 6.06 -15.25 -4.96
N CYS A 145 5.53 -15.29 -6.19
CA CYS A 145 4.09 -15.50 -6.40
C CYS A 145 3.65 -16.88 -5.90
N LYS A 146 4.38 -17.94 -6.23
CA LYS A 146 4.10 -19.31 -5.75
C LYS A 146 4.18 -19.39 -4.23
N GLU A 147 5.27 -18.91 -3.64
CA GLU A 147 5.47 -18.84 -2.18
C GLU A 147 4.32 -18.11 -1.48
N THR A 148 3.85 -16.99 -2.07
CA THR A 148 2.73 -16.20 -1.53
C THR A 148 1.41 -16.97 -1.59
N VAL A 149 1.15 -17.67 -2.68
CA VAL A 149 -0.06 -18.51 -2.83
C VAL A 149 -0.03 -19.65 -1.82
N GLU A 150 1.07 -20.39 -1.73
CA GLU A 150 1.24 -21.49 -0.79
C GLU A 150 1.08 -21.03 0.66
N TYR A 151 1.74 -19.94 1.03
CA TYR A 151 1.60 -19.34 2.36
C TYR A 151 0.13 -19.00 2.70
N ASN A 152 -0.62 -18.39 1.77
CA ASN A 152 -2.01 -18.04 2.05
C ASN A 152 -2.92 -19.27 2.10
N LEU A 153 -2.66 -20.28 1.27
CA LEU A 153 -3.43 -21.54 1.31
C LEU A 153 -3.21 -22.24 2.65
N ASP A 154 -1.98 -22.37 3.10
CA ASP A 154 -1.64 -22.98 4.40
C ASP A 154 -2.27 -22.18 5.56
N LYS A 155 -2.05 -20.86 5.56
CA LYS A 155 -2.56 -19.96 6.59
C LYS A 155 -4.06 -20.05 6.82
N TYR A 156 -4.84 -20.32 5.77
CA TYR A 156 -6.30 -20.37 5.85
C TYR A 156 -6.88 -21.80 5.80
N SER A 157 -6.04 -22.82 5.83
CA SER A 157 -6.42 -24.23 5.65
C SER A 157 -7.23 -24.82 6.83
N SER A 158 -7.03 -24.29 8.05
CA SER A 158 -7.59 -24.85 9.29
C SER A 158 -9.12 -24.89 9.36
N LEU A 159 -9.80 -24.08 8.55
CA LEU A 159 -11.26 -24.13 8.38
C LEU A 159 -11.57 -24.06 6.90
N SER A 160 -12.30 -25.07 6.39
CA SER A 160 -12.73 -25.11 5.01
C SER A 160 -14.23 -25.40 4.89
N VAL A 161 -14.89 -24.70 3.99
CA VAL A 161 -16.30 -24.85 3.66
C VAL A 161 -16.42 -25.36 2.23
N THR A 162 -17.19 -26.41 2.01
CA THR A 162 -17.47 -26.94 0.69
C THR A 162 -18.97 -26.92 0.44
N THR A 163 -19.39 -26.18 -0.57
CA THR A 163 -20.77 -26.06 -1.03
C THR A 163 -20.86 -26.34 -2.53
N PRO A 164 -22.04 -26.54 -3.10
CA PRO A 164 -22.22 -26.66 -4.55
C PRO A 164 -21.85 -25.34 -5.30
N ASP A 165 -21.83 -24.20 -4.62
CA ASP A 165 -21.47 -22.91 -5.22
C ASP A 165 -19.99 -22.57 -4.99
N SER A 166 -19.22 -22.58 -6.07
CA SER A 166 -17.79 -22.27 -6.04
C SER A 166 -17.47 -20.84 -5.58
N LYS A 167 -18.37 -19.87 -5.82
CA LYS A 167 -18.19 -18.49 -5.37
C LYS A 167 -18.30 -18.37 -3.85
N ILE A 168 -19.27 -19.09 -3.26
CA ILE A 168 -19.40 -19.17 -1.80
C ILE A 168 -18.15 -19.82 -1.22
N ASN A 169 -17.66 -20.90 -1.81
CA ASN A 169 -16.43 -21.57 -1.36
C ASN A 169 -15.23 -20.60 -1.39
N HIS A 170 -15.07 -19.87 -2.45
CA HIS A 170 -13.98 -18.87 -2.58
C HIS A 170 -14.09 -17.75 -1.52
N ILE A 171 -15.29 -17.20 -1.35
CA ILE A 171 -15.53 -16.14 -0.36
C ILE A 171 -15.22 -16.63 1.05
N MET A 172 -15.77 -17.78 1.44
CA MET A 172 -15.63 -18.30 2.80
C MET A 172 -14.21 -18.78 3.12
N ASN A 173 -13.56 -19.45 2.17
CA ASN A 173 -12.26 -20.07 2.42
C ASN A 173 -11.08 -19.11 2.28
N GLN A 174 -11.21 -18.05 1.52
CA GLN A 174 -10.10 -17.14 1.24
C GLN A 174 -10.44 -15.67 1.50
N TRP A 175 -11.46 -15.13 0.81
CA TRP A 175 -11.71 -13.70 0.80
C TRP A 175 -12.06 -13.13 2.18
N LEU A 176 -13.01 -13.71 2.90
CA LEU A 176 -13.40 -13.23 4.23
C LEU A 176 -12.25 -13.32 5.23
N LYS A 177 -11.48 -14.41 5.21
CA LYS A 177 -10.32 -14.57 6.09
C LYS A 177 -9.24 -13.51 5.79
N LYS A 178 -9.01 -13.23 4.51
CA LYS A 178 -8.08 -12.15 4.09
C LYS A 178 -8.57 -10.77 4.52
N GLN A 179 -9.87 -10.50 4.42
CA GLN A 179 -10.46 -9.25 4.91
C GLN A 179 -10.27 -9.07 6.42
N ILE A 180 -10.45 -10.13 7.20
CA ILE A 180 -10.20 -10.09 8.65
C ILE A 180 -8.74 -9.73 8.93
N ASP A 181 -7.80 -10.35 8.23
CA ASP A 181 -6.38 -10.01 8.36
C ASP A 181 -6.09 -8.53 8.01
N CYS A 182 -6.73 -7.99 6.98
CA CYS A 182 -6.60 -6.58 6.63
C CYS A 182 -7.17 -5.65 7.71
N CYS A 183 -8.20 -6.06 8.42
CA CYS A 183 -8.80 -5.27 9.50
C CYS A 183 -7.94 -5.22 10.78
N ILE A 184 -6.99 -6.14 10.94
CA ILE A 184 -6.07 -6.16 12.11
C ILE A 184 -5.05 -5.02 12.03
N VAL A 185 -4.78 -4.50 10.84
CA VAL A 185 -3.73 -3.50 10.60
C VAL A 185 -4.26 -2.08 10.88
N GLY A 186 -3.42 -1.26 11.53
CA GLY A 186 -3.67 0.17 11.70
C GLY A 186 -4.19 0.57 13.08
N LYS A 187 -5.07 1.56 13.11
CA LYS A 187 -5.66 2.10 14.33
C LYS A 187 -6.43 1.02 15.10
N LYS A 188 -6.11 0.87 16.36
CA LYS A 188 -6.75 -0.12 17.23
C LYS A 188 -7.88 0.52 18.04
N GLY A 189 -9.04 -0.14 18.01
CA GLY A 189 -10.18 0.16 18.89
C GLY A 189 -10.55 -1.10 19.66
N VAL A 190 -10.84 -0.99 20.93
CA VAL A 190 -11.14 -2.15 21.78
C VAL A 190 -12.29 -2.96 21.21
N ARG A 191 -13.40 -2.30 20.91
CA ARG A 191 -14.60 -2.96 20.33
C ARG A 191 -14.26 -3.67 19.00
N ASP A 192 -13.61 -2.96 18.10
CA ASP A 192 -13.34 -3.45 16.77
C ASP A 192 -12.38 -4.64 16.80
N ASN A 193 -11.34 -4.58 17.63
CA ASN A 193 -10.41 -5.69 17.80
C ASN A 193 -11.04 -6.92 18.45
N LEU A 194 -11.94 -6.73 19.43
CA LEU A 194 -12.65 -7.86 20.01
C LEU A 194 -13.62 -8.53 19.02
N GLN A 195 -14.26 -7.75 18.13
CA GLN A 195 -15.08 -8.31 17.04
C GLN A 195 -14.21 -9.09 16.04
N ILE A 196 -13.02 -8.58 15.71
CA ILE A 196 -12.05 -9.30 14.88
C ILE A 196 -11.58 -10.59 15.58
N ALA A 197 -11.30 -10.54 16.88
CA ALA A 197 -10.89 -11.69 17.66
C ALA A 197 -11.96 -12.80 17.63
N VAL A 198 -13.25 -12.46 17.73
CA VAL A 198 -14.35 -13.43 17.58
C VAL A 198 -14.31 -14.14 16.22
N ALA A 199 -14.07 -13.41 15.14
CA ALA A 199 -13.96 -14.02 13.81
C ALA A 199 -12.72 -14.93 13.70
N LEU A 200 -11.60 -14.56 14.31
CA LEU A 200 -10.35 -15.34 14.31
C LEU A 200 -10.46 -16.65 15.09
N LEU A 201 -11.33 -16.73 16.10
CA LEU A 201 -11.51 -17.95 16.92
C LEU A 201 -11.79 -19.21 16.10
N ASN A 202 -12.40 -19.06 14.93
CA ASN A 202 -12.77 -20.18 14.09
C ASN A 202 -11.61 -20.79 13.29
N TYR A 203 -10.50 -20.04 13.08
CA TYR A 203 -9.42 -20.52 12.22
C TYR A 203 -8.00 -20.07 12.64
N ARG A 204 -7.87 -19.10 13.56
CA ARG A 204 -6.58 -18.60 14.06
C ARG A 204 -6.68 -18.23 15.54
N GLN A 205 -6.88 -19.23 16.38
CA GLN A 205 -7.14 -19.05 17.81
C GLN A 205 -6.01 -18.33 18.55
N GLU A 206 -4.74 -18.63 18.23
CA GLU A 206 -3.60 -17.95 18.85
C GLU A 206 -3.60 -16.44 18.52
N LYS A 207 -3.92 -16.10 17.28
CA LYS A 207 -4.03 -14.69 16.88
C LYS A 207 -5.21 -13.98 17.57
N ALA A 208 -6.33 -14.67 17.74
CA ALA A 208 -7.46 -14.16 18.53
C ALA A 208 -7.04 -13.85 19.97
N ARG A 209 -6.30 -14.79 20.59
CA ARG A 209 -5.75 -14.60 21.93
C ARG A 209 -4.81 -13.39 22.03
N GLU A 210 -3.91 -13.22 21.06
CA GLU A 210 -3.02 -12.05 21.00
C GLU A 210 -3.81 -10.73 20.95
N GLU A 211 -4.82 -10.63 20.10
CA GLU A 211 -5.65 -9.41 19.96
C GLU A 211 -6.45 -9.12 21.25
N ILE A 212 -6.96 -10.14 21.93
CA ILE A 212 -7.64 -9.98 23.22
C ILE A 212 -6.66 -9.47 24.28
N LEU A 213 -5.49 -10.11 24.40
CA LEU A 213 -4.47 -9.69 25.38
C LEU A 213 -3.98 -8.27 25.11
N GLU A 214 -3.85 -7.89 23.82
CA GLU A 214 -3.47 -6.53 23.46
C GLU A 214 -4.52 -5.50 23.90
N CYS A 215 -5.81 -5.80 23.73
CA CYS A 215 -6.89 -4.96 24.27
C CYS A 215 -6.79 -4.78 25.78
N LEU A 216 -6.53 -5.88 26.50
CA LEU A 216 -6.42 -5.85 27.95
C LEU A 216 -5.19 -5.07 28.46
N ARG A 217 -4.08 -5.08 27.74
CA ARG A 217 -2.88 -4.27 28.07
C ARG A 217 -3.15 -2.76 28.04
N HIS A 218 -4.12 -2.33 27.25
CA HIS A 218 -4.50 -0.92 27.14
C HIS A 218 -5.64 -0.51 28.07
N GLN A 219 -6.14 -1.43 28.89
CA GLN A 219 -7.16 -1.13 29.90
C GLN A 219 -6.60 -0.25 31.02
N PHE A 220 -7.40 0.69 31.52
CA PHE A 220 -7.06 1.47 32.71
C PHE A 220 -7.17 0.62 33.98
N ARG A 221 -6.47 1.06 35.03
CA ARG A 221 -6.45 0.33 36.32
C ARG A 221 -7.82 0.21 36.99
N ASP A 222 -8.71 1.15 36.75
CA ASP A 222 -10.08 1.15 37.26
C ASP A 222 -11.06 0.28 36.42
N GLY A 223 -10.55 -0.37 35.38
CA GLY A 223 -11.31 -1.26 34.54
C GLY A 223 -11.91 -0.61 33.27
N HIS A 224 -11.80 0.71 33.12
CA HIS A 224 -12.25 1.37 31.90
C HIS A 224 -11.41 0.93 30.69
N ALA A 225 -12.09 0.71 29.56
CA ALA A 225 -11.43 0.45 28.29
C ALA A 225 -11.14 1.76 27.56
N VAL A 226 -9.98 1.86 26.91
CA VAL A 226 -9.69 2.96 26.00
C VAL A 226 -10.60 2.84 24.77
N LEU A 227 -11.02 3.97 24.22
CA LEU A 227 -11.77 3.95 22.94
C LEU A 227 -10.88 3.41 21.81
N THR A 228 -9.64 3.89 21.75
CA THR A 228 -8.69 3.54 20.69
C THR A 228 -7.27 3.86 21.12
N TRP A 229 -6.30 3.15 20.53
CA TRP A 229 -4.87 3.45 20.65
C TRP A 229 -4.18 3.28 19.30
N TYR A 230 -2.99 3.85 19.21
CA TYR A 230 -2.14 3.66 18.06
C TYR A 230 -0.97 2.75 18.43
N PRO A 231 -0.76 1.64 17.70
CA PRO A 231 0.32 0.68 18.03
C PRO A 231 1.73 1.28 18.00
N TYR A 232 1.86 2.48 17.44
CA TYR A 232 3.15 3.07 17.08
C TYR A 232 3.57 4.23 18.00
N ASP A 233 2.70 4.77 18.84
CA ASP A 233 3.01 5.97 19.63
C ASP A 233 2.47 5.97 21.08
N ASP A 234 1.94 4.84 21.53
CA ASP A 234 1.29 4.68 22.85
C ASP A 234 0.19 5.72 23.15
N THR A 235 -0.25 6.46 22.16
CA THR A 235 -1.32 7.44 22.34
C THR A 235 -2.65 6.73 22.56
N ARG A 236 -3.27 7.01 23.70
CA ARG A 236 -4.57 6.43 24.11
C ARG A 236 -5.65 7.51 24.09
N TYR A 237 -6.83 7.16 23.61
CA TYR A 237 -8.00 8.03 23.55
C TYR A 237 -9.23 7.34 24.12
#